data_57d32697f02780799a0ff106d99669af
#
_entry.id   57d32697f02780799a0ff106d99669af
#
_cell.length_a   1.000
_cell.length_b   1.000
_cell.length_c   1.000
_cell.angle_alpha   90.00
_cell.angle_beta   90.00
_cell.angle_gamma   90.00
#
_symmetry.space_group_name_H-M   'P 1'
#
loop_
_entity.id
_entity.type
_entity.pdbx_description
1 polymer ?
#
loop_
_entity_poly.entity_id
_entity_poly.type
_entity_poly.pdbx_seq_one_letter_code
_entity_poly.pdbx_strand_id
1 'polypeptide(L)'
;MVLRIQGKEHPEIRASASQIRWDTDDDYREMLPVMQSDIMLKSVDKTLVIDAKYYAHTTQSQYNTNTLHSGNLYQIFTYVKNLDTSNSGNVAGMLLYAKTDEIVLPNNDYKMGGNQISVKTLDLDCEFAEIKRQLDDIVQGYFGCS
;
A
#
# COMPACT_ATOMS: atom_id res chain seq x y z
N MET A 1 4.49 -2.93 16.45
CA MET A 1 5.84 -2.41 16.17
C MET A 1 5.75 -0.93 15.85
N VAL A 2 6.65 -0.13 16.39
CA VAL A 2 6.71 1.31 16.14
C VAL A 2 7.87 1.59 15.20
N LEU A 3 7.60 2.31 14.11
CA LEU A 3 8.61 2.72 13.15
C LEU A 3 8.95 4.19 13.36
N ARG A 4 10.23 4.51 13.24
CA ARG A 4 10.70 5.88 13.25
C ARG A 4 11.46 6.14 11.94
N ILE A 5 11.14 7.24 11.29
CA ILE A 5 11.84 7.65 10.08
C ILE A 5 13.14 8.32 10.52
N GLN A 6 14.26 7.79 10.02
CA GLN A 6 15.59 8.18 10.45
C GLN A 6 15.90 9.63 10.08
N GLY A 7 16.51 10.35 11.03
CA GLY A 7 17.08 11.68 10.80
C GLY A 7 16.10 12.85 10.85
N LYS A 8 14.84 12.60 11.21
CA LYS A 8 13.83 13.66 11.30
C LYS A 8 12.89 13.42 12.48
N GLU A 9 12.38 14.51 13.05
CA GLU A 9 11.32 14.43 14.04
C GLU A 9 10.00 14.18 13.33
N HIS A 10 9.51 12.95 13.43
CA HIS A 10 8.23 12.55 12.86
C HIS A 10 7.32 12.00 13.94
N PRO A 11 6.00 12.13 13.78
CA PRO A 11 5.07 11.40 14.63
C PRO A 11 5.36 9.90 14.57
N GLU A 12 5.14 9.21 15.67
CA GLU A 12 5.29 7.76 15.69
C GLU A 12 4.37 7.11 14.67
N ILE A 13 4.93 6.18 13.92
CA ILE A 13 4.19 5.38 12.95
C ILE A 13 4.16 3.95 13.49
N ARG A 14 2.97 3.40 13.65
CA ARG A 14 2.78 2.05 14.14
C ARG A 14 2.53 1.11 12.98
N ALA A 15 3.26 -0.01 12.97
CA ALA A 15 3.12 -1.04 11.96
C ALA A 15 2.43 -2.27 12.55
N SER A 16 1.50 -2.84 11.79
CA SER A 16 0.79 -4.04 12.16
C SER A 16 0.38 -4.82 10.90
N ALA A 17 0.08 -6.11 11.06
CA ALA A 17 -0.55 -6.93 10.04
C ALA A 17 -1.99 -7.16 10.51
N SER A 18 -2.84 -6.19 10.32
CA SER A 18 -4.17 -6.17 10.90
C SER A 18 -5.23 -6.61 9.91
N GLN A 19 -6.25 -7.28 10.43
CA GLN A 19 -7.44 -7.58 9.65
C GLN A 19 -8.23 -6.31 9.37
N ILE A 20 -8.85 -6.27 8.20
CA ILE A 20 -9.69 -5.16 7.78
C ILE A 20 -11.13 -5.65 7.83
N ARG A 21 -11.95 -4.92 8.55
CA ARG A 21 -13.35 -5.27 8.71
C ARG A 21 -14.16 -4.77 7.51
N TRP A 22 -15.07 -5.63 7.01
CA TRP A 22 -16.01 -5.20 5.99
C TRP A 22 -16.94 -4.13 6.56
N ASP A 23 -17.06 -3.04 5.84
CA ASP A 23 -17.95 -1.94 6.19
C ASP A 23 -19.32 -2.21 5.57
N THR A 24 -20.17 -2.88 6.35
CA THR A 24 -21.53 -3.24 5.91
C THR A 24 -22.55 -2.31 6.56
N ASP A 25 -23.66 -2.08 5.87
CA ASP A 25 -24.68 -1.15 6.32
C ASP A 25 -25.45 -1.67 7.55
N ASP A 26 -25.58 -3.00 7.65
CA ASP A 26 -26.41 -3.66 8.67
C ASP A 26 -25.61 -4.57 9.62
N ASP A 27 -24.29 -4.49 9.59
CA ASP A 27 -23.38 -5.35 10.35
C ASP A 27 -23.48 -6.85 10.01
N TYR A 28 -24.15 -7.19 8.94
CA TYR A 28 -24.24 -8.59 8.49
C TYR A 28 -22.99 -8.94 7.68
N ARG A 29 -22.15 -9.84 8.24
CA ARG A 29 -20.86 -10.20 7.65
C ARG A 29 -20.66 -11.70 7.44
N GLU A 30 -21.74 -12.47 7.57
CA GLU A 30 -21.66 -13.93 7.43
C GLU A 30 -21.19 -14.31 6.03
N MET A 31 -20.24 -15.23 5.96
CA MET A 31 -19.60 -15.73 4.73
C MET A 31 -18.73 -14.72 3.98
N LEU A 32 -18.56 -13.51 4.48
CA LEU A 32 -17.60 -12.59 3.89
C LEU A 32 -16.18 -13.07 4.18
N PRO A 33 -15.28 -13.04 3.19
CA PRO A 33 -13.92 -13.51 3.41
C PRO A 33 -13.14 -12.57 4.33
N VAL A 34 -12.14 -13.12 4.99
CA VAL A 34 -11.23 -12.30 5.82
C VAL A 34 -10.39 -11.42 4.89
N MET A 35 -10.34 -10.12 5.20
CA MET A 35 -9.40 -9.20 4.58
C MET A 35 -8.26 -8.93 5.53
N GLN A 36 -7.04 -9.06 5.03
CA GLN A 36 -5.84 -8.77 5.82
C GLN A 36 -4.76 -8.22 4.90
N SER A 37 -4.23 -7.06 5.24
CA SER A 37 -3.08 -6.51 4.55
C SER A 37 -1.78 -7.12 5.09
N ASP A 38 -0.72 -7.08 4.29
CA ASP A 38 0.59 -7.52 4.75
C ASP A 38 1.12 -6.58 5.82
N ILE A 39 1.00 -5.28 5.59
CA ILE A 39 1.46 -4.25 6.52
C ILE A 39 0.43 -3.12 6.54
N MET A 40 0.13 -2.64 7.75
CA MET A 40 -0.67 -1.44 7.94
C MET A 40 0.14 -0.47 8.79
N LEU A 41 0.36 0.74 8.27
CA LEU A 41 1.10 1.80 8.95
C LEU A 41 0.11 2.88 9.37
N LYS A 42 0.13 3.22 10.66
CA LYS A 42 -0.75 4.25 11.21
C LYS A 42 0.04 5.33 11.93
N SER A 43 -0.24 6.56 11.59
CA SER A 43 0.14 7.73 12.41
C SER A 43 -1.10 8.26 13.11
N VAL A 44 -1.00 9.43 13.74
CA VAL A 44 -2.12 10.04 14.45
C VAL A 44 -3.32 10.27 13.53
N ASP A 45 -3.08 10.70 12.30
CA ASP A 45 -4.12 11.16 11.38
C ASP A 45 -4.16 10.42 10.04
N LYS A 46 -3.19 9.56 9.76
CA LYS A 46 -3.10 8.88 8.46
C LYS A 46 -2.89 7.38 8.63
N THR A 47 -3.42 6.63 7.67
CA THR A 47 -3.23 5.18 7.59
C THR A 47 -2.78 4.80 6.18
N LEU A 48 -1.75 3.99 6.08
CA LEU A 48 -1.28 3.43 4.82
C LEU A 48 -1.36 1.91 4.88
N VAL A 49 -2.12 1.32 3.96
CA VAL A 49 -2.25 -0.12 3.81
C VAL A 49 -1.30 -0.55 2.71
N ILE A 50 -0.38 -1.46 3.01
CA ILE A 50 0.60 -1.95 2.04
C ILE A 50 0.34 -3.44 1.79
N ASP A 51 0.29 -3.80 0.53
CA ASP A 51 0.21 -5.18 0.10
C ASP A 51 1.39 -5.49 -0.82
N ALA A 52 2.24 -6.42 -0.39
CA ALA A 52 3.45 -6.78 -1.13
C ALA A 52 3.13 -7.86 -2.15
N LYS A 53 3.70 -7.74 -3.34
CA LYS A 53 3.47 -8.66 -4.44
C LYS A 53 4.81 -9.13 -5.03
N TYR A 54 4.91 -10.43 -5.27
CA TYR A 54 6.11 -11.07 -5.79
C TYR A 54 5.75 -11.82 -7.07
N TYR A 55 5.84 -11.14 -8.21
CA TYR A 55 5.53 -11.73 -9.50
C TYR A 55 6.75 -11.69 -10.41
N ALA A 56 6.83 -12.65 -11.34
CA ALA A 56 7.83 -12.60 -12.41
C ALA A 56 7.62 -11.36 -13.28
N HIS A 57 6.38 -10.94 -13.46
CA HIS A 57 6.02 -9.73 -14.19
C HIS A 57 5.02 -8.93 -13.36
N THR A 58 5.28 -7.64 -13.17
CA THR A 58 4.42 -6.77 -12.38
C THR A 58 3.24 -6.23 -13.17
N THR A 59 3.31 -6.33 -14.49
CA THR A 59 2.24 -5.88 -15.38
C THR A 59 1.70 -7.02 -16.21
N GLN A 60 0.50 -6.86 -16.72
CA GLN A 60 -0.09 -7.75 -17.71
C GLN A 60 -0.11 -7.07 -19.07
N SER A 61 0.04 -7.85 -20.14
CA SER A 61 0.00 -7.33 -21.49
C SER A 61 -1.40 -7.51 -22.08
N GLN A 62 -1.94 -6.43 -22.63
CA GLN A 62 -3.22 -6.44 -23.31
C GLN A 62 -3.16 -5.44 -24.47
N TYR A 63 -3.43 -5.89 -25.68
CA TYR A 63 -3.40 -5.05 -26.89
C TYR A 63 -2.07 -4.30 -27.05
N ASN A 64 -0.94 -4.98 -26.77
CA ASN A 64 0.42 -4.40 -26.81
C ASN A 64 0.66 -3.28 -25.79
N THR A 65 -0.20 -3.15 -24.80
CA THR A 65 -0.04 -2.19 -23.70
C THR A 65 0.12 -2.92 -22.38
N ASN A 66 1.12 -2.53 -21.61
CA ASN A 66 1.32 -3.09 -20.27
C ASN A 66 0.47 -2.34 -19.26
N THR A 67 -0.33 -3.09 -18.50
CA THR A 67 -1.18 -2.54 -17.45
C THR A 67 -0.93 -3.28 -16.13
N LEU A 68 -1.35 -2.67 -15.03
CA LEU A 68 -1.29 -3.31 -13.73
C LEU A 68 -2.32 -4.44 -13.65
N HIS A 69 -2.06 -5.42 -12.80
CA HIS A 69 -3.00 -6.51 -12.55
C HIS A 69 -4.25 -5.97 -11.89
N SER A 70 -5.39 -6.09 -12.55
CA SER A 70 -6.65 -5.52 -12.09
C SER A 70 -7.10 -6.07 -10.74
N GLY A 71 -6.89 -7.38 -10.51
CA GLY A 71 -7.25 -7.99 -9.25
C GLY A 71 -6.51 -7.39 -8.06
N ASN A 72 -5.24 -7.00 -8.25
CA ASN A 72 -4.46 -6.35 -7.21
C ASN A 72 -5.00 -4.95 -6.91
N LEU A 73 -5.37 -4.21 -7.95
CA LEU A 73 -5.96 -2.88 -7.78
C LEU A 73 -7.30 -2.96 -7.07
N TYR A 74 -8.15 -3.91 -7.42
CA TYR A 74 -9.44 -4.12 -6.77
C TYR A 74 -9.24 -4.46 -5.29
N GLN A 75 -8.26 -5.31 -4.98
CA GLN A 75 -7.97 -5.71 -3.62
C GLN A 75 -7.58 -4.53 -2.75
N ILE A 76 -6.58 -3.75 -3.19
CA ILE A 76 -6.09 -2.62 -2.39
C ILE A 76 -7.15 -1.52 -2.27
N PHE A 77 -7.89 -1.27 -3.33
CA PHE A 77 -8.98 -0.30 -3.31
C PHE A 77 -10.08 -0.72 -2.32
N THR A 78 -10.43 -2.00 -2.31
CA THR A 78 -11.42 -2.56 -1.37
C THR A 78 -10.95 -2.39 0.07
N TYR A 79 -9.68 -2.67 0.34
CA TYR A 79 -9.10 -2.49 1.67
C TYR A 79 -9.22 -1.05 2.14
N VAL A 80 -8.82 -0.11 1.29
CA VAL A 80 -8.84 1.32 1.61
C VAL A 80 -10.26 1.80 1.89
N LYS A 81 -11.21 1.42 1.04
CA LYS A 81 -12.61 1.87 1.18
C LYS A 81 -13.29 1.30 2.41
N ASN A 82 -12.95 0.08 2.81
CA ASN A 82 -13.51 -0.51 4.03
C ASN A 82 -12.88 0.08 5.30
N LEU A 83 -11.66 0.62 5.20
CA LEU A 83 -11.01 1.30 6.33
C LEU A 83 -11.45 2.76 6.46
N ASP A 84 -11.64 3.45 5.34
CA ASP A 84 -12.00 4.88 5.33
C ASP A 84 -13.51 5.07 5.38
N THR A 85 -14.13 4.60 6.45
CA THR A 85 -15.59 4.60 6.62
C THR A 85 -16.19 6.00 6.67
N SER A 86 -15.41 6.98 7.13
CA SER A 86 -15.86 8.39 7.22
C SER A 86 -15.60 9.17 5.93
N ASN A 87 -15.03 8.55 4.90
CA ASN A 87 -14.66 9.21 3.64
C ASN A 87 -13.74 10.42 3.86
N SER A 88 -12.80 10.27 4.80
CA SER A 88 -11.88 11.35 5.17
C SER A 88 -10.79 11.59 4.12
N GLY A 89 -10.45 10.58 3.32
CA GLY A 89 -9.30 10.62 2.44
C GLY A 89 -7.97 10.36 3.15
N ASN A 90 -7.99 10.10 4.46
CA ASN A 90 -6.79 9.90 5.27
C ASN A 90 -6.31 8.44 5.29
N VAL A 91 -6.91 7.59 4.49
CA VAL A 91 -6.47 6.21 4.28
C VAL A 91 -5.97 6.08 2.86
N ALA A 92 -4.75 5.57 2.70
CA ALA A 92 -4.16 5.30 1.39
C ALA A 92 -3.80 3.83 1.27
N GLY A 93 -3.74 3.35 0.04
CA GLY A 93 -3.30 2.00 -0.27
C GLY A 93 -2.05 2.02 -1.13
N MET A 94 -1.23 1.00 -0.97
CA MET A 94 -0.02 0.83 -1.76
C MET A 94 0.17 -0.63 -2.15
N LEU A 95 0.33 -0.86 -3.45
CA LEU A 95 0.86 -2.12 -3.96
C LEU A 95 2.37 -1.98 -4.08
N LEU A 96 3.09 -2.84 -3.38
CA LEU A 96 4.54 -2.81 -3.36
C LEU A 96 5.07 -4.06 -4.05
N TYR A 97 5.59 -3.89 -5.27
CA TYR A 97 6.09 -4.99 -6.08
C TYR A 97 7.59 -5.16 -5.90
N ALA A 98 8.04 -6.40 -5.80
CA ALA A 98 9.46 -6.70 -5.92
C ALA A 98 9.91 -6.42 -7.36
N LYS A 99 11.08 -5.80 -7.50
CA LYS A 99 11.64 -5.46 -8.80
C LYS A 99 11.83 -6.71 -9.65
N THR A 100 11.46 -6.62 -10.94
CA THR A 100 11.62 -7.68 -11.93
C THR A 100 12.61 -7.23 -12.99
N ASP A 101 12.78 -8.06 -14.03
CA ASP A 101 13.61 -7.74 -15.19
C ASP A 101 12.89 -6.86 -16.22
N GLU A 102 11.68 -6.43 -15.92
CA GLU A 102 10.93 -5.58 -16.83
C GLU A 102 11.61 -4.22 -17.02
N ILE A 103 11.54 -3.69 -18.26
CA ILE A 103 12.14 -2.39 -18.58
C ILE A 103 11.38 -1.25 -17.84
N VAL A 104 10.04 -1.35 -17.79
CA VAL A 104 9.21 -0.38 -17.13
C VAL A 104 8.76 -0.96 -15.79
N LEU A 105 9.15 -0.29 -14.71
CA LEU A 105 8.79 -0.70 -13.35
C LEU A 105 7.71 0.24 -12.81
N PRO A 106 6.64 -0.28 -12.21
CA PRO A 106 5.58 0.57 -11.67
C PRO A 106 6.09 1.52 -10.60
N ASN A 107 5.77 2.80 -10.75
CA ASN A 107 6.06 3.83 -9.75
C ASN A 107 5.08 4.99 -9.98
N ASN A 108 3.85 4.81 -9.49
CA ASN A 108 2.77 5.75 -9.76
C ASN A 108 1.94 6.01 -8.52
N ASP A 109 1.40 7.21 -8.43
CA ASP A 109 0.42 7.59 -7.43
C ASP A 109 -0.87 7.99 -8.12
N TYR A 110 -1.97 7.40 -7.69
CA TYR A 110 -3.30 7.67 -8.24
C TYR A 110 -4.22 8.22 -7.16
N LYS A 111 -5.20 8.99 -7.56
CA LYS A 111 -6.34 9.38 -6.70
C LYS A 111 -7.57 8.66 -7.22
N MET A 112 -8.18 7.86 -6.36
CA MET A 112 -9.36 7.06 -6.72
C MET A 112 -10.41 7.18 -5.61
N GLY A 113 -11.57 7.74 -5.95
CA GLY A 113 -12.67 7.85 -4.99
C GLY A 113 -12.31 8.64 -3.74
N GLY A 114 -11.41 9.62 -3.86
CA GLY A 114 -10.98 10.45 -2.73
C GLY A 114 -9.80 9.91 -1.94
N ASN A 115 -9.26 8.75 -2.32
CA ASN A 115 -8.13 8.13 -1.63
C ASN A 115 -6.94 8.00 -2.56
N GLN A 116 -5.73 8.07 -1.98
CA GLN A 116 -4.51 7.82 -2.73
C GLN A 116 -4.27 6.31 -2.85
N ILE A 117 -4.03 5.85 -4.06
CA ILE A 117 -3.62 4.48 -4.35
C ILE A 117 -2.29 4.56 -5.08
N SER A 118 -1.26 3.97 -4.50
CA SER A 118 0.09 4.02 -5.03
C SER A 118 0.56 2.65 -5.47
N VAL A 119 1.41 2.63 -6.48
CA VAL A 119 2.06 1.41 -6.95
C VAL A 119 3.54 1.70 -7.01
N LYS A 120 4.32 0.99 -6.22
CA LYS A 120 5.76 1.21 -6.10
C LYS A 120 6.52 -0.09 -6.34
N THR A 121 7.79 0.05 -6.68
CA THR A 121 8.68 -1.09 -6.91
C THR A 121 9.83 -1.02 -5.90
N LEU A 122 10.15 -2.18 -5.30
CA LEU A 122 11.21 -2.31 -4.31
C LEU A 122 12.29 -3.23 -4.88
N ASP A 123 13.52 -2.74 -4.93
CA ASP A 123 14.68 -3.54 -5.34
C ASP A 123 15.17 -4.36 -4.15
N LEU A 124 15.01 -5.67 -4.22
CA LEU A 124 15.45 -6.60 -3.19
C LEU A 124 16.85 -7.18 -3.46
N ASP A 125 17.41 -6.93 -4.65
CA ASP A 125 18.71 -7.44 -5.05
C ASP A 125 19.80 -6.41 -4.70
N CYS A 126 19.91 -6.10 -3.42
CA CYS A 126 20.88 -5.15 -2.90
C CYS A 126 21.09 -5.39 -1.40
N GLU A 127 22.02 -4.66 -0.81
CA GLU A 127 22.29 -4.79 0.62
C GLU A 127 21.10 -4.37 1.46
N PHE A 128 20.97 -4.96 2.65
CA PHE A 128 19.86 -4.70 3.56
C PHE A 128 19.68 -3.20 3.88
N ALA A 129 20.80 -2.48 4.06
CA ALA A 129 20.75 -1.04 4.32
C ALA A 129 20.07 -0.27 3.19
N GLU A 130 20.28 -0.70 1.94
CA GLU A 130 19.63 -0.08 0.78
C GLU A 130 18.15 -0.41 0.70
N ILE A 131 17.77 -1.63 1.05
CA ILE A 131 16.36 -2.01 1.13
C ILE A 131 15.65 -1.16 2.18
N LYS A 132 16.28 -1.00 3.33
CA LYS A 132 15.75 -0.17 4.41
C LYS A 132 15.58 1.28 3.97
N ARG A 133 16.58 1.83 3.25
CA ARG A 133 16.50 3.19 2.73
C ARG A 133 15.33 3.37 1.77
N GLN A 134 15.12 2.41 0.88
CA GLN A 134 13.98 2.45 -0.05
C GLN A 134 12.65 2.44 0.70
N LEU A 135 12.51 1.60 1.72
CA LEU A 135 11.29 1.54 2.53
C LEU A 135 11.08 2.84 3.30
N ASP A 136 12.13 3.40 3.88
CA ASP A 136 12.05 4.67 4.60
C ASP A 136 11.61 5.80 3.66
N ASP A 137 12.15 5.85 2.44
CA ASP A 137 11.78 6.85 1.44
C ASP A 137 10.30 6.74 1.06
N ILE A 138 9.81 5.52 0.88
CA ILE A 138 8.40 5.26 0.55
C ILE A 138 7.49 5.73 1.69
N VAL A 139 7.82 5.36 2.91
CA VAL A 139 7.04 5.72 4.11
C VAL A 139 7.08 7.24 4.31
N GLN A 140 8.24 7.84 4.17
CA GLN A 140 8.40 9.29 4.29
C GLN A 140 7.61 10.03 3.22
N GLY A 141 7.55 9.49 2.00
CA GLY A 141 6.78 10.10 0.92
C GLY A 141 5.31 10.24 1.23
N TYR A 142 4.76 9.33 2.03
CA TYR A 142 3.34 9.40 2.42
C TYR A 142 3.12 10.15 3.74
N PHE A 143 3.89 9.81 4.79
CA PHE A 143 3.72 10.39 6.12
C PHE A 143 4.57 11.65 6.32
N GLY A 144 5.47 11.91 5.41
CA GLY A 144 6.53 12.87 5.57
C GLY A 144 6.09 14.26 5.90
N CYS A 145 6.95 14.96 6.56
CA CYS A 145 6.77 16.36 6.86
C CYS A 145 6.97 17.19 5.62
N SER A 146 6.00 17.95 5.33
CA SER A 146 6.19 19.08 4.44
C SER A 146 7.10 20.11 5.11
#